data_d50a10f243b362b55708e35b3f8aec40
#
_entry.id   d50a10f243b362b55708e35b3f8aec40
#
_cell.length_a   1.000
_cell.length_b   1.000
_cell.length_c   1.000
_cell.angle_alpha   90.00
_cell.angle_beta   90.00
_cell.angle_gamma   90.00
#
_symmetry.space_group_name_H-M   'P 1'
#
loop_
_entity.id
_entity.type
_entity.pdbx_description
1 polymer ?
#
loop_
_entity_poly.entity_id
_entity_poly.type
_entity_poly.pdbx_seq_one_letter_code
_entity_poly.pdbx_strand_id
1 'polypeptide(L)'
;MLVCAHLTVAQPDHLTAPPRTNAAIVISVLDLQASRVVAVAEAMPEGKYAFVPTNGIFTSVRSFSSQLKHIAADLYLDGGAILGDSLRGNVVGEDGDSTVRSKAEIIEYVKGAFAYMRRAAATIDDANALVERPRWLPYGPPAQARLRLAITDLAHTDDHYGQLVEYLRMNRIVPPGSKP
;
A
#
# COMPACT_ATOMS: atom_id res chain seq x y z
N MET A 1 29.44 15.81 -53.47
CA MET A 1 29.09 14.60 -52.70
C MET A 1 28.82 15.01 -51.27
N LEU A 2 27.53 15.11 -50.91
CA LEU A 2 27.14 15.37 -49.51
C LEU A 2 27.03 14.03 -48.78
N VAL A 3 27.80 13.85 -47.73
CA VAL A 3 27.69 12.70 -46.82
C VAL A 3 26.67 13.05 -45.76
N CYS A 4 25.46 12.46 -45.86
CA CYS A 4 24.49 12.52 -44.79
C CYS A 4 24.92 11.63 -43.62
N ALA A 5 25.38 12.24 -42.53
CA ALA A 5 25.60 11.54 -41.26
C ALA A 5 24.22 11.21 -40.65
N HIS A 6 23.88 9.93 -40.59
CA HIS A 6 22.73 9.45 -39.84
C HIS A 6 23.06 9.48 -38.35
N LEU A 7 22.47 10.45 -37.65
CA LEU A 7 22.43 10.46 -36.19
C LEU A 7 21.46 9.36 -35.72
N THR A 8 22.02 8.23 -35.30
CA THR A 8 21.28 7.20 -34.54
C THR A 8 21.02 7.74 -33.16
N VAL A 9 19.78 8.19 -32.94
CA VAL A 9 19.30 8.49 -31.60
C VAL A 9 19.15 7.15 -30.88
N ALA A 10 20.04 6.87 -29.92
CA ALA A 10 19.90 5.75 -29.01
C ALA A 10 18.59 5.95 -28.21
N GLN A 11 17.63 5.06 -28.41
CA GLN A 11 16.45 5.02 -27.53
C GLN A 11 16.91 4.61 -26.14
N PRO A 12 16.38 5.28 -25.08
CA PRO A 12 16.72 4.88 -23.72
C PRO A 12 16.17 3.48 -23.45
N ASP A 13 17.04 2.56 -23.08
CA ASP A 13 16.79 1.15 -22.70
C ASP A 13 16.04 1.05 -21.35
N HIS A 14 14.88 1.68 -21.20
CA HIS A 14 14.09 1.67 -19.96
C HIS A 14 12.78 0.87 -20.04
N LEU A 15 12.60 0.08 -21.06
CA LEU A 15 11.56 -0.95 -21.06
C LEU A 15 12.14 -2.21 -20.41
N THR A 16 12.20 -2.22 -19.09
CA THR A 16 12.36 -3.48 -18.36
C THR A 16 11.31 -4.46 -18.87
N ALA A 17 11.72 -5.69 -19.17
CA ALA A 17 10.78 -6.73 -19.62
C ALA A 17 9.61 -6.81 -18.63
N PRO A 18 8.36 -6.96 -19.11
CA PRO A 18 7.21 -7.03 -18.23
C PRO A 18 7.37 -8.16 -17.21
N PRO A 19 6.86 -7.99 -15.98
CA PRO A 19 6.93 -9.02 -14.96
C PRO A 19 6.28 -10.32 -15.46
N ARG A 20 6.97 -11.45 -15.30
CA ARG A 20 6.55 -12.75 -15.83
C ARG A 20 6.10 -13.75 -14.76
N THR A 21 6.10 -13.35 -13.48
CA THR A 21 5.66 -14.19 -12.37
C THR A 21 4.57 -13.51 -11.57
N ASN A 22 3.72 -14.28 -10.90
CA ASN A 22 2.71 -13.75 -9.99
C ASN A 22 3.32 -12.80 -8.96
N ALA A 23 4.42 -13.19 -8.33
CA ALA A 23 5.16 -12.37 -7.38
C ALA A 23 5.60 -11.03 -8.00
N ALA A 24 6.21 -11.05 -9.18
CA ALA A 24 6.71 -9.84 -9.83
C ALA A 24 5.59 -8.87 -10.21
N ILE A 25 4.43 -9.37 -10.64
CA ILE A 25 3.25 -8.56 -10.94
C ILE A 25 2.74 -7.89 -9.66
N VAL A 26 2.50 -8.66 -8.60
CA VAL A 26 2.02 -8.14 -7.31
C VAL A 26 2.98 -7.12 -6.74
N ILE A 27 4.29 -7.42 -6.73
CA ILE A 27 5.33 -6.51 -6.20
C ILE A 27 5.37 -5.20 -7.00
N SER A 28 5.23 -5.24 -8.32
CA SER A 28 5.26 -4.01 -9.14
C SER A 28 4.12 -3.05 -8.80
N VAL A 29 2.91 -3.57 -8.53
CA VAL A 29 1.76 -2.76 -8.11
C VAL A 29 1.93 -2.30 -6.66
N LEU A 30 2.40 -3.18 -5.77
CA LEU A 30 2.65 -2.87 -4.37
C LEU A 30 3.68 -1.74 -4.20
N ASP A 31 4.79 -1.78 -4.96
CA ASP A 31 5.83 -0.74 -4.94
C ASP A 31 5.26 0.62 -5.42
N LEU A 32 4.37 0.62 -6.41
CA LEU A 32 3.66 1.82 -6.86
C LEU A 32 2.76 2.38 -5.75
N GLN A 33 1.99 1.53 -5.10
CA GLN A 33 1.11 1.93 -3.99
C GLN A 33 1.90 2.45 -2.80
N ALA A 34 2.98 1.77 -2.42
CA ALA A 34 3.88 2.21 -1.35
C ALA A 34 4.37 3.65 -1.59
N SER A 35 4.83 3.94 -2.82
CA SER A 35 5.29 5.29 -3.17
C SER A 35 4.18 6.33 -3.07
N ARG A 36 2.96 6.01 -3.50
CA ARG A 36 1.80 6.90 -3.47
C ARG A 36 1.31 7.17 -2.05
N VAL A 37 1.13 6.12 -1.24
CA VAL A 37 0.65 6.23 0.14
C VAL A 37 1.65 7.00 1.00
N VAL A 38 2.95 6.70 0.88
CA VAL A 38 4.00 7.43 1.60
C VAL A 38 4.03 8.90 1.19
N ALA A 39 3.94 9.21 -0.11
CA ALA A 39 3.91 10.59 -0.58
C ALA A 39 2.70 11.38 -0.04
N VAL A 40 1.52 10.76 0.03
CA VAL A 40 0.32 11.38 0.62
C VAL A 40 0.51 11.58 2.13
N ALA A 41 1.07 10.61 2.84
CA ALA A 41 1.39 10.74 4.26
C ALA A 41 2.37 11.88 4.52
N GLU A 42 3.42 11.99 3.73
CA GLU A 42 4.41 13.08 3.83
C GLU A 42 3.80 14.45 3.53
N ALA A 43 2.85 14.55 2.60
CA ALA A 43 2.22 15.80 2.20
C ALA A 43 1.32 16.41 3.28
N MET A 44 0.69 15.61 4.14
CA MET A 44 -0.17 16.11 5.22
C MET A 44 0.69 16.70 6.35
N PRO A 45 0.46 17.96 6.77
CA PRO A 45 1.12 18.52 7.95
C PRO A 45 0.77 17.72 9.22
N GLU A 46 1.74 17.58 10.12
CA GLU A 46 1.57 16.80 11.35
C GLU A 46 0.36 17.23 12.18
N GLY A 47 0.15 18.53 12.37
CA GLY A 47 -1.00 19.07 13.09
C GLY A 47 -2.37 18.74 12.47
N LYS A 48 -2.38 18.13 11.28
CA LYS A 48 -3.60 17.69 10.57
C LYS A 48 -3.77 16.17 10.50
N TYR A 49 -2.92 15.41 11.14
CA TYR A 49 -3.02 13.94 11.16
C TYR A 49 -4.29 13.43 11.86
N ALA A 50 -4.83 14.21 12.79
CA ALA A 50 -6.12 13.90 13.44
C ALA A 50 -7.35 14.36 12.62
N PHE A 51 -7.16 14.88 11.39
CA PHE A 51 -8.27 15.38 10.57
C PHE A 51 -9.27 14.27 10.26
N VAL A 52 -10.56 14.61 10.43
CA VAL A 52 -11.72 13.83 10.02
C VAL A 52 -12.63 14.75 9.21
N PRO A 53 -13.22 14.32 8.08
CA PRO A 53 -14.22 15.09 7.37
C PRO A 53 -15.43 15.43 8.26
N THR A 54 -15.89 16.68 8.19
CA THR A 54 -17.03 17.16 9.00
C THR A 54 -18.18 17.74 8.19
N ASN A 55 -17.95 18.02 6.90
CA ASN A 55 -18.98 18.58 6.02
C ASN A 55 -19.64 17.44 5.23
N GLY A 56 -20.76 16.93 5.72
CA GLY A 56 -21.48 15.80 5.17
C GLY A 56 -21.79 14.74 6.23
N ILE A 57 -22.16 13.53 5.79
CA ILE A 57 -22.45 12.39 6.68
C ILE A 57 -21.18 11.54 6.80
N PHE A 58 -20.37 11.84 7.80
CA PHE A 58 -19.10 11.16 8.06
C PHE A 58 -19.04 10.52 9.47
N THR A 59 -20.14 9.88 9.85
CA THR A 59 -20.20 9.16 11.14
C THR A 59 -19.29 7.94 11.09
N SER A 60 -18.42 7.82 12.10
CA SER A 60 -17.53 6.66 12.29
C SER A 60 -16.43 6.49 11.22
N VAL A 61 -16.12 7.51 10.41
CA VAL A 61 -14.97 7.44 9.51
C VAL A 61 -13.65 7.59 10.26
N ARG A 62 -12.61 6.95 9.74
CA ARG A 62 -11.26 7.04 10.30
C ARG A 62 -10.66 8.43 10.07
N SER A 63 -9.86 8.91 11.02
CA SER A 63 -9.01 10.09 10.82
C SER A 63 -7.91 9.78 9.78
N PHE A 64 -7.22 10.82 9.29
CA PHE A 64 -6.12 10.66 8.34
C PHE A 64 -5.05 9.68 8.87
N SER A 65 -4.62 9.86 10.12
CA SER A 65 -3.66 8.97 10.76
C SER A 65 -4.19 7.55 10.95
N SER A 66 -5.47 7.41 11.31
CA SER A 66 -6.10 6.09 11.47
C SER A 66 -6.24 5.35 10.15
N GLN A 67 -6.48 6.05 9.04
CA GLN A 67 -6.48 5.45 7.69
C GLN A 67 -5.10 4.87 7.34
N LEU A 68 -4.02 5.62 7.58
CA LEU A 68 -2.66 5.16 7.33
C LEU A 68 -2.30 3.93 8.16
N LYS A 69 -2.67 3.94 9.45
CA LYS A 69 -2.41 2.81 10.34
C LYS A 69 -3.23 1.57 9.96
N HIS A 70 -4.45 1.78 9.49
CA HIS A 70 -5.32 0.71 9.00
C HIS A 70 -4.74 0.03 7.75
N ILE A 71 -4.29 0.79 6.75
CA ILE A 71 -3.55 0.23 5.59
C ILE A 71 -2.36 -0.61 6.06
N ALA A 72 -1.56 -0.08 6.99
CA ALA A 72 -0.40 -0.81 7.49
C ALA A 72 -0.77 -2.08 8.25
N ALA A 73 -1.86 -2.05 9.04
CA ALA A 73 -2.35 -3.21 9.77
C ALA A 73 -2.75 -4.34 8.83
N ASP A 74 -3.51 -4.06 7.79
CA ASP A 74 -3.97 -5.08 6.85
C ASP A 74 -2.81 -5.69 6.06
N LEU A 75 -1.84 -4.87 5.62
CA LEU A 75 -0.61 -5.36 4.98
C LEU A 75 0.19 -6.30 5.89
N TYR A 76 0.26 -6.02 7.21
CA TYR A 76 0.90 -6.92 8.16
C TYR A 76 0.09 -8.20 8.38
N LEU A 77 -1.24 -8.11 8.49
CA LEU A 77 -2.13 -9.25 8.74
C LEU A 77 -2.12 -10.22 7.57
N ASP A 78 -2.39 -9.74 6.37
CA ASP A 78 -2.44 -10.59 5.18
C ASP A 78 -1.05 -11.03 4.72
N GLY A 79 -0.02 -10.20 4.88
CA GLY A 79 1.37 -10.60 4.69
C GLY A 79 1.80 -11.73 5.65
N GLY A 80 1.40 -11.65 6.92
CA GLY A 80 1.61 -12.70 7.90
C GLY A 80 0.88 -14.00 7.55
N ALA A 81 -0.37 -13.90 7.09
CA ALA A 81 -1.12 -15.05 6.61
C ALA A 81 -0.44 -15.73 5.40
N ILE A 82 0.04 -14.95 4.42
CA ILE A 82 0.79 -15.46 3.27
C ILE A 82 2.05 -16.20 3.70
N LEU A 83 2.81 -15.65 4.64
CA LEU A 83 4.05 -16.27 5.15
C LEU A 83 3.79 -17.46 6.07
N GLY A 84 2.61 -17.54 6.68
CA GLY A 84 2.31 -18.48 7.76
C GLY A 84 2.94 -18.04 9.09
N ASP A 85 3.29 -16.75 9.21
CA ASP A 85 3.77 -16.19 10.47
C ASP A 85 2.59 -16.05 11.44
N SER A 86 2.83 -16.35 12.72
CA SER A 86 1.92 -15.91 13.77
C SER A 86 1.96 -14.37 13.86
N LEU A 87 0.81 -13.74 14.12
CA LEU A 87 0.74 -12.30 14.34
C LEU A 87 1.80 -11.89 15.36
N ARG A 88 2.76 -11.07 14.93
CA ARG A 88 3.82 -10.58 15.79
C ARG A 88 3.43 -9.23 16.38
N GLY A 89 3.51 -9.12 17.68
CA GLY A 89 3.55 -7.85 18.41
C GLY A 89 2.25 -7.05 18.31
N ASN A 90 2.40 -5.77 18.16
CA ASN A 90 1.37 -4.75 18.34
C ASN A 90 0.40 -4.58 17.17
N VAL A 91 0.32 -5.51 16.22
CA VAL A 91 -0.74 -5.51 15.21
C VAL A 91 -2.00 -6.03 15.89
N VAL A 92 -2.70 -5.14 16.57
CA VAL A 92 -3.94 -5.45 17.27
C VAL A 92 -5.10 -5.02 16.40
N GLY A 93 -5.56 -5.92 15.52
CA GLY A 93 -6.74 -5.69 14.68
C GLY A 93 -6.54 -4.60 13.62
N GLU A 94 -7.64 -4.14 13.06
CA GLU A 94 -7.71 -3.23 11.90
C GLU A 94 -7.21 -1.80 12.16
N ASP A 95 -7.08 -1.39 13.41
CA ASP A 95 -6.69 -0.01 13.74
C ASP A 95 -5.17 0.18 13.88
N GLY A 96 -4.42 -0.91 13.70
CA GLY A 96 -2.97 -0.90 13.78
C GLY A 96 -2.42 -0.68 15.18
N ASP A 97 -1.10 -0.47 15.27
CA ASP A 97 -0.41 -0.29 16.54
C ASP A 97 -0.81 1.01 17.25
N SER A 98 -1.37 0.89 18.44
CA SER A 98 -1.82 2.02 19.25
C SER A 98 -0.66 2.85 19.84
N THR A 99 0.55 2.32 19.85
CA THR A 99 1.75 3.01 20.36
C THR A 99 2.36 3.97 19.34
N VAL A 100 2.08 3.77 18.04
CA VAL A 100 2.51 4.62 16.93
C VAL A 100 1.61 5.85 16.86
N ARG A 101 2.17 7.06 17.13
CA ARG A 101 1.36 8.28 17.31
C ARG A 101 1.83 9.48 16.50
N SER A 102 3.13 9.73 16.39
CA SER A 102 3.66 10.85 15.62
C SER A 102 3.60 10.59 14.11
N LYS A 103 3.62 11.66 13.33
CA LYS A 103 3.73 11.57 11.87
C LYS A 103 4.89 10.70 11.43
N ALA A 104 6.07 10.89 12.02
CA ALA A 104 7.27 10.15 11.66
C ALA A 104 7.11 8.65 11.95
N GLU A 105 6.61 8.29 13.13
CA GLU A 105 6.36 6.90 13.51
C GLU A 105 5.33 6.24 12.60
N ILE A 106 4.25 6.95 12.24
CA ILE A 106 3.20 6.44 11.35
C ILE A 106 3.77 6.18 9.95
N ILE A 107 4.58 7.09 9.40
CA ILE A 107 5.22 6.91 8.10
C ILE A 107 6.15 5.69 8.12
N GLU A 108 6.97 5.53 9.14
CA GLU A 108 7.86 4.37 9.26
C GLU A 108 7.08 3.06 9.47
N TYR A 109 5.97 3.08 10.20
CA TYR A 109 5.08 1.93 10.35
C TYR A 109 4.48 1.51 9.01
N VAL A 110 4.00 2.47 8.20
CA VAL A 110 3.50 2.22 6.84
C VAL A 110 4.58 1.66 5.93
N LYS A 111 5.77 2.26 5.91
CA LYS A 111 6.91 1.75 5.12
C LYS A 111 7.28 0.33 5.51
N GLY A 112 7.32 0.04 6.81
CA GLY A 112 7.58 -1.30 7.34
C GLY A 112 6.54 -2.32 6.90
N ALA A 113 5.26 -1.94 6.89
CA ALA A 113 4.16 -2.81 6.45
C ALA A 113 4.27 -3.16 4.95
N PHE A 114 4.53 -2.17 4.09
CA PHE A 114 4.77 -2.42 2.66
C PHE A 114 5.99 -3.31 2.43
N ALA A 115 7.08 -3.10 3.16
CA ALA A 115 8.27 -3.95 3.06
C ALA A 115 7.98 -5.40 3.52
N TYR A 116 7.15 -5.55 4.55
CA TYR A 116 6.72 -6.87 5.03
C TYR A 116 5.86 -7.59 3.99
N MET A 117 4.84 -6.93 3.47
CA MET A 117 3.96 -7.48 2.43
C MET A 117 4.73 -7.78 1.14
N ARG A 118 5.69 -6.95 0.75
CA ARG A 118 6.59 -7.20 -0.39
C ARG A 118 7.38 -8.50 -0.21
N ARG A 119 7.90 -8.75 0.99
CA ARG A 119 8.58 -10.01 1.33
C ARG A 119 7.61 -11.19 1.24
N ALA A 120 6.38 -11.03 1.73
CA ALA A 120 5.36 -12.07 1.63
C ALA A 120 5.00 -12.37 0.16
N ALA A 121 4.74 -11.35 -0.64
CA ALA A 121 4.43 -11.48 -2.06
C ALA A 121 5.55 -12.17 -2.85
N ALA A 122 6.82 -11.93 -2.50
CA ALA A 122 7.97 -12.57 -3.14
C ALA A 122 8.01 -14.10 -2.97
N THR A 123 7.26 -14.66 -2.02
CA THR A 123 7.15 -16.12 -1.81
C THR A 123 6.02 -16.77 -2.61
N ILE A 124 5.24 -15.99 -3.36
CA ILE A 124 4.12 -16.51 -4.16
C ILE A 124 4.64 -16.98 -5.51
N ASP A 125 4.41 -18.24 -5.84
CA ASP A 125 4.74 -18.86 -7.12
C ASP A 125 3.55 -19.64 -7.68
N ASP A 126 3.71 -20.22 -8.87
CA ASP A 126 2.64 -20.96 -9.56
C ASP A 126 2.20 -22.21 -8.78
N ALA A 127 3.10 -22.82 -7.99
CA ALA A 127 2.80 -24.01 -7.21
C ALA A 127 1.99 -23.68 -5.93
N ASN A 128 2.11 -22.47 -5.41
CA ASN A 128 1.52 -22.11 -4.12
C ASN A 128 0.52 -20.94 -4.16
N ALA A 129 0.35 -20.28 -5.30
CA ALA A 129 -0.54 -19.11 -5.45
C ALA A 129 -1.97 -19.38 -4.98
N LEU A 130 -2.49 -20.60 -5.21
CA LEU A 130 -3.84 -21.01 -4.85
C LEU A 130 -3.91 -21.78 -3.52
N VAL A 131 -2.79 -21.96 -2.83
CA VAL A 131 -2.79 -22.58 -1.49
C VAL A 131 -3.48 -21.64 -0.50
N GLU A 132 -4.51 -22.15 0.17
CA GLU A 132 -5.26 -21.41 1.18
C GLU A 132 -4.44 -21.20 2.46
N ARG A 133 -4.60 -20.02 3.04
CA ARG A 133 -4.04 -19.63 4.34
C ARG A 133 -5.14 -19.11 5.25
N PRO A 134 -5.07 -19.39 6.55
CA PRO A 134 -5.97 -18.79 7.51
C PRO A 134 -5.86 -17.26 7.45
N ARG A 135 -7.01 -16.59 7.43
CA ARG A 135 -7.08 -15.13 7.51
C ARG A 135 -7.40 -14.73 8.96
N TRP A 136 -6.67 -13.75 9.45
CA TRP A 136 -6.79 -13.29 10.83
C TRP A 136 -7.87 -12.22 11.04
N LEU A 137 -8.46 -11.70 9.97
CA LEU A 137 -9.49 -10.68 10.05
C LEU A 137 -10.85 -11.32 10.41
N PRO A 138 -11.66 -10.63 11.23
CA PRO A 138 -12.93 -11.18 11.74
C PRO A 138 -14.05 -11.24 10.69
N TYR A 139 -13.82 -10.74 9.50
CA TYR A 139 -14.77 -10.72 8.38
C TYR A 139 -14.20 -11.37 7.13
N GLY A 140 -15.10 -11.92 6.32
CA GLY A 140 -14.74 -12.65 5.10
C GLY A 140 -14.51 -14.13 5.35
N PRO A 141 -14.12 -14.91 4.33
CA PRO A 141 -13.84 -16.34 4.46
C PRO A 141 -12.70 -16.58 5.45
N PRO A 142 -12.77 -17.67 6.25
CA PRO A 142 -11.76 -17.97 7.27
C PRO A 142 -10.40 -18.37 6.67
N ALA A 143 -10.37 -18.76 5.41
CA ALA A 143 -9.16 -19.05 4.66
C ALA A 143 -9.26 -18.49 3.23
N GLN A 144 -8.15 -18.06 2.69
CA GLN A 144 -8.05 -17.51 1.33
C GLN A 144 -6.73 -17.93 0.68
N ALA A 145 -6.78 -18.07 -0.66
CA ALA A 145 -5.58 -18.32 -1.45
C ALA A 145 -4.54 -17.20 -1.28
N ARG A 146 -3.27 -17.55 -1.23
CA ARG A 146 -2.16 -16.60 -1.03
C ARG A 146 -2.18 -15.44 -2.02
N LEU A 147 -2.38 -15.74 -3.30
CA LEU A 147 -2.47 -14.70 -4.33
C LEU A 147 -3.70 -13.81 -4.13
N ARG A 148 -4.84 -14.38 -3.69
CA ARG A 148 -6.05 -13.59 -3.39
C ARG A 148 -5.82 -12.63 -2.24
N LEU A 149 -5.14 -13.04 -1.15
CA LEU A 149 -4.77 -12.15 -0.05
C LEU A 149 -3.99 -10.95 -0.57
N ALA A 150 -2.95 -11.19 -1.37
CA ALA A 150 -2.15 -10.13 -1.96
C ALA A 150 -2.97 -9.18 -2.86
N ILE A 151 -3.84 -9.70 -3.72
CA ILE A 151 -4.71 -8.89 -4.59
C ILE A 151 -5.74 -8.11 -3.78
N THR A 152 -6.28 -8.69 -2.71
CA THR A 152 -7.24 -8.01 -1.82
C THR A 152 -6.59 -6.81 -1.16
N ASP A 153 -5.36 -6.94 -0.66
CA ASP A 153 -4.61 -5.83 -0.08
C ASP A 153 -4.32 -4.71 -1.08
N LEU A 154 -4.00 -5.06 -2.34
CA LEU A 154 -3.82 -4.05 -3.38
C LEU A 154 -5.10 -3.23 -3.60
N ALA A 155 -6.24 -3.91 -3.74
CA ALA A 155 -7.53 -3.24 -3.93
C ALA A 155 -7.93 -2.38 -2.72
N HIS A 156 -7.73 -2.90 -1.50
CA HIS A 156 -8.00 -2.22 -0.25
C HIS A 156 -7.10 -0.98 -0.04
N THR A 157 -5.83 -1.10 -0.34
CA THR A 157 -4.89 0.03 -0.30
C THR A 157 -5.29 1.14 -1.26
N ASP A 158 -5.75 0.82 -2.49
CA ASP A 158 -6.19 1.83 -3.46
C ASP A 158 -7.48 2.52 -3.02
N ASP A 159 -8.43 1.82 -2.38
CA ASP A 159 -9.63 2.43 -1.81
C ASP A 159 -9.26 3.49 -0.74
N HIS A 160 -8.42 3.11 0.22
CA HIS A 160 -7.97 4.03 1.26
C HIS A 160 -7.05 5.14 0.75
N TYR A 161 -6.21 4.87 -0.26
CA TYR A 161 -5.43 5.91 -0.94
C TYR A 161 -6.33 6.99 -1.54
N GLY A 162 -7.43 6.61 -2.19
CA GLY A 162 -8.42 7.55 -2.71
C GLY A 162 -9.00 8.45 -1.61
N GLN A 163 -9.36 7.87 -0.46
CA GLN A 163 -9.87 8.60 0.70
C GLN A 163 -8.80 9.57 1.25
N LEU A 164 -7.56 9.13 1.39
CA LEU A 164 -6.45 9.99 1.85
C LEU A 164 -6.19 11.17 0.90
N VAL A 165 -6.31 10.96 -0.41
CA VAL A 165 -6.21 12.03 -1.43
C VAL A 165 -7.31 13.07 -1.23
N GLU A 166 -8.55 12.64 -0.97
CA GLU A 166 -9.65 13.56 -0.69
C GLU A 166 -9.43 14.33 0.63
N TYR A 167 -8.87 13.70 1.66
CA TYR A 167 -8.53 14.38 2.91
C TYR A 167 -7.48 15.48 2.70
N LEU A 168 -6.48 15.28 1.82
CA LEU A 168 -5.55 16.34 1.43
C LEU A 168 -6.31 17.51 0.78
N ARG A 169 -7.19 17.23 -0.20
CA ARG A 169 -7.96 18.27 -0.91
C ARG A 169 -8.87 19.06 0.03
N MET A 170 -9.55 18.40 0.96
CA MET A 170 -10.35 19.04 2.00
C MET A 170 -9.52 19.97 2.89
N ASN A 171 -8.23 19.70 3.03
CA ASN A 171 -7.27 20.55 3.74
C ASN A 171 -6.55 21.56 2.84
N ARG A 172 -6.99 21.74 1.58
CA ARG A 172 -6.39 22.64 0.57
C ARG A 172 -4.95 22.29 0.21
N ILE A 173 -4.62 21.01 0.28
CA ILE A 173 -3.31 20.47 -0.09
C ILE A 173 -3.46 19.78 -1.45
N VAL A 174 -2.63 20.17 -2.43
CA VAL A 174 -2.59 19.49 -3.73
C VAL A 174 -1.94 18.13 -3.54
N PRO A 175 -2.66 17.02 -3.86
CA PRO A 175 -2.09 15.68 -3.73
C PRO A 175 -0.84 15.51 -4.60
N PRO A 176 0.18 14.76 -4.14
CA PRO A 176 1.43 14.56 -4.90
C PRO A 176 1.23 14.08 -6.33
N GLY A 177 0.31 13.13 -6.56
CA GLY A 177 -0.02 12.60 -7.88
C GLY A 177 -0.81 13.55 -8.80
N SER A 178 -1.24 14.74 -8.30
CA SER A 178 -1.96 15.75 -9.07
C SER A 178 -1.08 16.98 -9.38
N LYS A 179 0.20 16.94 -9.02
CA LYS A 179 1.15 18.00 -9.38
C LYS A 179 1.56 17.81 -10.85
N PRO A 180 1.60 18.89 -11.66
CA PRO A 180 2.05 18.84 -13.05
C PRO A 180 3.51 18.47 -13.15
#